data_b5b4023de1501b5c0d6de617209e62f8
#
_entry.id   b5b4023de1501b5c0d6de617209e62f8
#
_cell.length_a   1.000
_cell.length_b   1.000
_cell.length_c   1.000
_cell.angle_alpha   90.00
_cell.angle_beta   90.00
_cell.angle_gamma   90.00
#
_symmetry.space_group_name_H-M   'P 1'
#
loop_
_entity.id
_entity.type
_entity.pdbx_description
1 polymer ?
#
loop_
_entity_poly.entity_id
_entity_poly.type
_entity_poly.pdbx_seq_one_letter_code
_entity_poly.pdbx_strand_id
1 'polypeptide(L)'
;IKLSQFDDVVDSIVRIDVPTGVLADLPTEETTEQPVAADEEEVVLVAPNYSRNFLLIGTDSAIGLDPSDPAAQRDHPAGYALADVIMLVRVDPNNSAINLMSIPRDLYLPIYSQGISVRSEKLASALLVGGLEQGAPTLVETVSTNFDVPIHNFAVIDFFGFEQIVDLVGGVSMWFEYPIRDLASQLFINQAGCTVMDGQTSLAYVRSRKLEALVDGWWRRVGVSNDMERNQRQQDFMIRVLTELVDRGIPSLLTDNELIEAAVEMLVFDERLTLGELLDLGRSFSDIQPDQIERNVLPVVDAQLGDLSVLQPGDGWHSAFDVFRGFYTRAQDVTILLVDGRNDDLTSVTGQYLADGGFTVETVDGEPQEQTVIRSSPEQLNEALLVARLIDPLP
;
A
#
# COMPACT_ATOMS: atom_id res chain seq x y z
N ILE A 1 21.88 22.82 7.59
CA ILE A 1 21.08 22.45 8.77
C ILE A 1 22.04 22.27 9.92
N LYS A 2 21.81 22.92 11.09
CA LYS A 2 22.65 22.70 12.26
C LYS A 2 22.29 21.33 12.86
N LEU A 3 23.27 20.46 13.01
CA LEU A 3 23.13 19.12 13.61
C LEU A 3 22.31 19.10 14.91
N SER A 4 22.34 20.19 15.71
CA SER A 4 21.60 20.29 16.96
C SER A 4 20.07 20.41 16.83
N GLN A 5 19.52 20.71 15.65
CA GLN A 5 18.07 20.71 15.41
C GLN A 5 17.57 19.32 14.98
N PHE A 6 18.47 18.49 14.45
CA PHE A 6 18.16 17.10 14.12
C PHE A 6 18.00 16.21 15.36
N ASP A 7 18.78 16.48 16.41
CA ASP A 7 18.72 15.69 17.64
C ASP A 7 17.36 15.84 18.34
N ASP A 8 16.76 17.04 18.34
CA ASP A 8 15.45 17.30 18.95
C ASP A 8 14.31 16.56 18.19
N VAL A 9 14.41 16.43 16.86
CA VAL A 9 13.42 15.70 16.04
C VAL A 9 13.53 14.19 16.27
N VAL A 10 14.75 13.67 16.38
CA VAL A 10 14.97 12.25 16.61
C VAL A 10 14.37 11.81 17.94
N ASP A 11 14.41 12.67 18.96
CA ASP A 11 13.87 12.38 20.30
C ASP A 11 12.32 12.44 20.33
N SER A 12 11.66 13.10 19.37
CA SER A 12 10.20 13.17 19.29
C SER A 12 9.55 11.97 18.60
N ILE A 13 10.33 11.15 17.87
CA ILE A 13 9.83 9.99 17.15
C ILE A 13 9.33 8.91 18.10
N VAL A 14 8.05 8.60 18.05
CA VAL A 14 7.50 7.45 18.78
C VAL A 14 7.92 6.17 18.08
N ARG A 15 8.64 5.30 18.81
CA ARG A 15 9.18 4.05 18.28
C ARG A 15 8.68 2.87 19.08
N ILE A 16 8.50 1.76 18.39
CA ILE A 16 8.11 0.48 18.97
C ILE A 16 9.32 -0.46 18.92
N ASP A 17 9.70 -0.97 20.09
CA ASP A 17 10.70 -2.04 20.19
C ASP A 17 10.17 -3.31 19.54
N VAL A 18 11.00 -3.94 18.71
CA VAL A 18 10.60 -5.13 17.94
C VAL A 18 11.39 -6.34 18.43
N PRO A 19 10.71 -7.44 18.79
CA PRO A 19 11.40 -8.66 19.17
C PRO A 19 12.35 -9.14 18.07
N THR A 20 13.51 -9.67 18.47
CA THR A 20 14.53 -10.20 17.53
C THR A 20 13.90 -11.25 16.59
N GLY A 21 14.13 -11.11 15.29
CA GLY A 21 13.65 -12.04 14.26
C GLY A 21 12.27 -11.73 13.70
N VAL A 22 11.57 -10.70 14.21
CA VAL A 22 10.27 -10.27 13.63
C VAL A 22 10.50 -9.46 12.34
N LEU A 23 11.45 -8.54 12.35
CA LEU A 23 11.85 -7.81 11.15
C LEU A 23 12.97 -8.53 10.41
N ALA A 24 12.91 -8.56 9.10
CA ALA A 24 13.97 -9.07 8.26
C ALA A 24 15.22 -8.17 8.37
N ASP A 25 16.39 -8.78 8.30
CA ASP A 25 17.63 -8.03 8.24
C ASP A 25 17.79 -7.39 6.87
N LEU A 26 18.36 -6.20 6.84
CA LEU A 26 18.73 -5.54 5.61
C LEU A 26 19.97 -6.24 5.03
N PRO A 27 20.07 -6.34 3.69
CA PRO A 27 21.28 -6.83 3.07
C PRO A 27 22.47 -6.00 3.55
N THR A 28 23.50 -6.64 4.10
CA THR A 28 24.77 -5.99 4.41
C THR A 28 25.43 -5.64 3.08
N GLU A 29 25.76 -4.36 2.88
CA GLU A 29 26.63 -3.97 1.78
C GLU A 29 27.95 -4.75 1.92
N GLU A 30 28.26 -5.60 0.93
CA GLU A 30 29.65 -6.00 0.72
C GLU A 30 30.37 -4.71 0.28
N THR A 31 31.06 -4.09 1.24
CA THR A 31 31.93 -2.94 1.01
C THR A 31 33.01 -3.41 0.02
N THR A 32 32.77 -3.20 -1.26
CA THR A 32 33.85 -3.14 -2.25
C THR A 32 34.60 -1.86 -1.93
N GLU A 33 35.59 -1.96 -1.05
CA GLU A 33 36.60 -0.91 -0.86
C GLU A 33 37.30 -0.65 -2.19
N GLN A 34 36.80 0.28 -2.97
CA GLN A 34 37.63 0.95 -3.95
C GLN A 34 38.40 2.05 -3.25
N PRO A 35 39.75 2.05 -3.30
CA PRO A 35 40.53 3.10 -2.69
C PRO A 35 40.31 4.41 -3.46
N VAL A 36 39.48 5.28 -2.92
CA VAL A 36 39.37 6.66 -3.38
C VAL A 36 40.47 7.46 -2.70
N ALA A 37 41.30 8.11 -3.52
CA ALA A 37 42.37 8.98 -3.06
C ALA A 37 41.81 10.12 -2.21
N ALA A 38 42.47 10.36 -1.07
CA ALA A 38 42.14 11.40 -0.12
C ALA A 38 42.28 12.77 -0.79
N ASP A 39 41.15 13.51 -0.87
CA ASP A 39 41.09 14.95 -0.67
C ASP A 39 39.59 15.39 -0.64
N GLU A 40 39.24 16.01 0.51
CA GLU A 40 37.97 16.66 0.85
C GLU A 40 36.78 15.73 1.11
N GLU A 41 36.40 15.65 2.42
CA GLU A 41 35.20 14.97 2.91
C GLU A 41 33.91 15.66 2.45
N GLU A 42 33.52 15.42 1.23
CA GLU A 42 32.11 15.52 0.84
C GLU A 42 31.47 14.15 1.19
N VAL A 43 30.74 14.10 2.29
CA VAL A 43 29.94 12.91 2.63
C VAL A 43 28.84 12.81 1.56
N VAL A 44 29.14 12.10 0.48
CA VAL A 44 28.16 11.71 -0.50
C VAL A 44 27.29 10.63 0.19
N LEU A 45 26.15 11.04 0.72
CA LEU A 45 25.12 10.13 1.18
C LEU A 45 24.61 9.35 -0.03
N VAL A 46 25.12 8.15 -0.23
CA VAL A 46 24.62 7.23 -1.26
C VAL A 46 23.29 6.69 -0.74
N ALA A 47 22.21 6.91 -1.49
CA ALA A 47 20.91 6.33 -1.18
C ALA A 47 21.02 4.80 -1.10
N PRO A 48 20.31 4.15 -0.17
CA PRO A 48 20.39 2.71 -0.02
C PRO A 48 20.00 2.00 -1.32
N ASN A 49 20.90 1.20 -1.84
CA ASN A 49 20.78 0.52 -3.14
C ASN A 49 20.14 -0.88 -3.02
N TYR A 50 19.31 -1.10 -1.97
CA TYR A 50 18.65 -2.38 -1.76
C TYR A 50 17.13 -2.21 -1.60
N SER A 51 16.40 -3.18 -2.11
CA SER A 51 14.95 -3.21 -2.00
C SER A 51 14.50 -3.45 -0.57
N ARG A 52 13.45 -2.76 -0.14
CA ARG A 52 12.86 -2.88 1.20
C ARG A 52 11.36 -3.10 1.13
N ASN A 53 10.86 -3.93 2.04
CA ASN A 53 9.42 -4.08 2.27
C ASN A 53 9.04 -3.36 3.57
N PHE A 54 8.01 -2.53 3.49
CA PHE A 54 7.39 -1.83 4.59
C PHE A 54 5.98 -2.36 4.81
N LEU A 55 5.56 -2.50 6.06
CA LEU A 55 4.16 -2.73 6.40
C LEU A 55 3.56 -1.42 6.93
N LEU A 56 2.66 -0.82 6.16
CA LEU A 56 1.89 0.35 6.61
C LEU A 56 0.63 -0.14 7.28
N ILE A 57 0.39 0.34 8.50
CA ILE A 57 -0.73 -0.07 9.36
C ILE A 57 -1.56 1.15 9.69
N GLY A 58 -2.78 1.22 9.14
CA GLY A 58 -3.77 2.24 9.50
C GLY A 58 -4.68 1.73 10.60
N THR A 59 -4.78 2.45 11.70
CA THR A 59 -5.63 2.06 12.83
C THR A 59 -6.88 2.91 12.93
N ASP A 60 -7.92 2.37 13.56
CA ASP A 60 -9.16 3.08 13.83
C ASP A 60 -9.13 3.85 15.17
N SER A 61 -7.93 4.10 15.71
CA SER A 61 -7.75 4.99 16.86
C SER A 61 -8.20 6.40 16.52
N ALA A 62 -9.04 6.95 17.37
CA ALA A 62 -9.59 8.29 17.21
C ALA A 62 -9.01 9.28 18.24
N ILE A 63 -7.90 8.93 18.87
CA ILE A 63 -7.22 9.79 19.85
C ILE A 63 -6.71 11.04 19.12
N GLY A 64 -7.01 12.22 19.63
CA GLY A 64 -6.59 13.49 19.04
C GLY A 64 -7.55 14.10 18.03
N LEU A 65 -8.55 13.37 17.53
CA LEU A 65 -9.58 13.92 16.66
C LEU A 65 -10.45 14.96 17.38
N ASP A 66 -11.06 15.85 16.59
CA ASP A 66 -12.07 16.78 17.10
C ASP A 66 -13.20 16.00 17.81
N PRO A 67 -13.59 16.37 19.04
CA PRO A 67 -14.65 15.67 19.76
C PRO A 67 -16.01 15.65 19.04
N SER A 68 -16.23 16.51 18.05
CA SER A 68 -17.43 16.50 17.21
C SER A 68 -17.38 15.48 16.08
N ASP A 69 -16.21 14.93 15.77
CA ASP A 69 -16.08 13.89 14.74
C ASP A 69 -16.79 12.59 15.18
N PRO A 70 -17.59 11.97 14.30
CA PRO A 70 -18.28 10.72 14.62
C PRO A 70 -17.35 9.58 15.04
N ALA A 71 -16.07 9.58 14.62
CA ALA A 71 -15.11 8.58 15.06
C ALA A 71 -14.66 8.80 16.50
N ALA A 72 -14.47 10.07 16.92
CA ALA A 72 -14.11 10.40 18.29
C ALA A 72 -15.22 10.06 19.31
N GLN A 73 -16.46 9.92 18.82
CA GLN A 73 -17.62 9.55 19.65
C GLN A 73 -17.82 8.04 19.80
N ARG A 74 -16.96 7.21 19.18
CA ARG A 74 -17.02 5.76 19.33
C ARG A 74 -16.45 5.34 20.68
N ASP A 75 -17.16 4.43 21.33
CA ASP A 75 -16.73 3.86 22.61
C ASP A 75 -15.69 2.76 22.34
N HIS A 76 -14.43 3.16 22.16
CA HIS A 76 -13.31 2.24 22.13
C HIS A 76 -12.60 2.28 23.49
N PRO A 77 -12.34 1.13 24.12
CA PRO A 77 -11.49 1.10 25.30
C PRO A 77 -10.13 1.75 24.98
N ALA A 78 -9.68 2.66 25.80
CA ALA A 78 -8.40 3.35 25.60
C ALA A 78 -7.26 2.31 25.40
N GLY A 79 -6.50 2.47 24.33
CA GLY A 79 -5.37 1.59 23.99
C GLY A 79 -5.73 0.37 23.15
N TYR A 80 -6.99 0.21 22.71
CA TYR A 80 -7.39 -0.83 21.77
C TYR A 80 -7.77 -0.20 20.44
N ALA A 81 -7.05 -0.55 19.39
CA ALA A 81 -7.33 -0.18 18.03
C ALA A 81 -7.23 -1.42 17.13
N LEU A 82 -8.03 -1.44 16.06
CA LEU A 82 -7.95 -2.47 15.03
C LEU A 82 -7.13 -1.94 13.86
N ALA A 83 -6.44 -2.84 13.16
CA ALA A 83 -5.83 -2.53 11.89
C ALA A 83 -6.92 -2.47 10.81
N ASP A 84 -7.35 -1.26 10.46
CA ASP A 84 -8.35 -1.05 9.40
C ASP A 84 -7.72 -1.08 8.01
N VAL A 85 -6.48 -0.64 7.89
CA VAL A 85 -5.68 -0.68 6.66
C VAL A 85 -4.39 -1.43 6.94
N ILE A 86 -4.08 -2.41 6.12
CA ILE A 86 -2.83 -3.17 6.17
C ILE A 86 -2.29 -3.17 4.73
N MET A 87 -1.18 -2.47 4.50
CA MET A 87 -0.61 -2.32 3.17
C MET A 87 0.86 -2.70 3.17
N LEU A 88 1.21 -3.62 2.29
CA LEU A 88 2.59 -3.99 2.03
C LEU A 88 3.12 -3.09 0.90
N VAL A 89 4.25 -2.44 1.15
CA VAL A 89 4.92 -1.54 0.21
C VAL A 89 6.33 -2.06 -0.02
N ARG A 90 6.66 -2.35 -1.26
CA ARG A 90 8.04 -2.63 -1.65
C ARG A 90 8.61 -1.45 -2.40
N VAL A 91 9.71 -0.95 -1.92
CA VAL A 91 10.53 0.04 -2.60
C VAL A 91 11.72 -0.68 -3.22
N ASP A 92 11.88 -0.52 -4.51
CA ASP A 92 13.00 -1.09 -5.25
C ASP A 92 13.74 -0.02 -6.05
N PRO A 93 14.80 0.56 -5.49
CA PRO A 93 15.58 1.59 -6.14
C PRO A 93 16.25 1.09 -7.43
N ASN A 94 16.64 -0.19 -7.48
CA ASN A 94 17.33 -0.77 -8.62
C ASN A 94 16.45 -0.88 -9.87
N ASN A 95 15.15 -1.11 -9.66
CA ASN A 95 14.16 -1.19 -10.74
C ASN A 95 13.37 0.11 -10.88
N SER A 96 13.66 1.13 -10.08
CA SER A 96 12.88 2.39 -9.99
C SER A 96 11.39 2.12 -9.85
N ALA A 97 11.02 1.17 -8.99
CA ALA A 97 9.64 0.68 -8.85
C ALA A 97 9.17 0.71 -7.40
N ILE A 98 7.90 1.05 -7.23
CA ILE A 98 7.17 0.86 -5.97
C ILE A 98 6.05 -0.14 -6.22
N ASN A 99 6.00 -1.19 -5.40
CA ASN A 99 4.93 -2.17 -5.44
C ASN A 99 4.07 -2.04 -4.19
N LEU A 100 2.78 -1.93 -4.40
CA LEU A 100 1.78 -1.80 -3.34
C LEU A 100 0.84 -2.99 -3.35
N MET A 101 0.56 -3.56 -2.17
CA MET A 101 -0.47 -4.58 -1.99
C MET A 101 -1.25 -4.30 -0.72
N SER A 102 -2.55 -4.20 -0.83
CA SER A 102 -3.39 -4.19 0.35
C SER A 102 -3.74 -5.60 0.78
N ILE A 103 -3.58 -5.87 2.07
CA ILE A 103 -3.95 -7.12 2.70
C ILE A 103 -5.29 -6.91 3.41
N PRO A 104 -6.38 -7.59 3.01
CA PRO A 104 -7.69 -7.38 3.62
C PRO A 104 -7.67 -7.69 5.12
N ARG A 105 -8.17 -6.76 5.92
CA ARG A 105 -8.21 -6.88 7.38
C ARG A 105 -9.06 -8.05 7.89
N ASP A 106 -10.05 -8.47 7.09
CA ASP A 106 -10.97 -9.58 7.41
C ASP A 106 -10.43 -10.95 7.00
N LEU A 107 -9.19 -11.02 6.54
CA LEU A 107 -8.51 -12.26 6.21
C LEU A 107 -8.32 -13.10 7.48
N TYR A 108 -8.81 -14.34 7.45
CA TYR A 108 -8.78 -15.25 8.60
C TYR A 108 -7.53 -16.12 8.54
N LEU A 109 -6.61 -15.88 9.46
CA LEU A 109 -5.28 -16.48 9.47
C LEU A 109 -4.88 -16.89 10.89
N PRO A 110 -3.91 -17.81 11.04
CA PRO A 110 -3.18 -17.97 12.29
C PRO A 110 -2.48 -16.65 12.65
N ILE A 111 -2.73 -16.14 13.84
CA ILE A 111 -2.03 -14.98 14.41
C ILE A 111 -0.77 -15.47 15.11
N TYR A 112 0.37 -14.92 14.74
CA TYR A 112 1.67 -15.28 15.31
C TYR A 112 2.18 -14.16 16.23
N SER A 113 2.71 -14.58 17.38
CA SER A 113 3.37 -13.68 18.33
C SER A 113 4.51 -14.43 19.00
N GLN A 114 5.72 -13.88 18.96
CA GLN A 114 6.93 -14.44 19.53
C GLN A 114 7.25 -15.87 19.02
N GLY A 115 7.11 -16.10 17.73
CA GLY A 115 7.42 -17.36 17.04
C GLY A 115 6.35 -18.44 17.18
N ILE A 116 5.21 -18.17 17.83
CA ILE A 116 4.15 -19.15 18.01
C ILE A 116 2.79 -18.67 17.49
N SER A 117 1.99 -19.58 16.96
CA SER A 117 0.60 -19.29 16.64
C SER A 117 -0.23 -19.25 17.93
N VAL A 118 -0.78 -18.06 18.25
CA VAL A 118 -1.55 -17.86 19.49
C VAL A 118 -3.04 -18.17 19.30
N ARG A 119 -3.58 -17.92 18.12
CA ARG A 119 -4.98 -18.20 17.73
C ARG A 119 -5.17 -18.02 16.23
N SER A 120 -6.31 -18.47 15.67
CA SER A 120 -6.71 -18.07 14.31
C SER A 120 -7.86 -17.09 14.41
N GLU A 121 -7.74 -15.95 13.74
CA GLU A 121 -8.70 -14.85 13.79
C GLU A 121 -8.56 -13.94 12.56
N LYS A 122 -9.44 -12.93 12.44
CA LYS A 122 -9.27 -11.87 11.43
C LYS A 122 -7.96 -11.11 11.65
N LEU A 123 -7.24 -10.85 10.59
CA LEU A 123 -5.92 -10.20 10.63
C LEU A 123 -5.92 -8.86 11.41
N ALA A 124 -7.00 -8.09 11.29
CA ALA A 124 -7.18 -6.84 12.05
C ALA A 124 -7.00 -7.00 13.56
N SER A 125 -7.34 -8.20 14.11
CA SER A 125 -7.28 -8.46 15.54
C SER A 125 -5.87 -8.70 16.08
N ALA A 126 -4.86 -8.82 15.21
CA ALA A 126 -3.47 -8.96 15.62
C ALA A 126 -3.01 -7.78 16.49
N LEU A 127 -3.48 -6.55 16.20
CA LEU A 127 -3.20 -5.36 17.01
C LEU A 127 -3.76 -5.41 18.44
N LEU A 128 -4.75 -6.27 18.71
CA LEU A 128 -5.31 -6.42 20.07
C LEU A 128 -4.41 -7.24 21.00
N VAL A 129 -3.34 -7.81 20.50
CA VAL A 129 -2.40 -8.60 21.30
C VAL A 129 -1.47 -7.65 22.05
N GLY A 130 -1.83 -7.37 23.33
CA GLY A 130 -0.98 -6.56 24.22
C GLY A 130 -0.93 -5.05 23.94
N GLY A 131 -1.92 -4.52 23.19
CA GLY A 131 -1.95 -3.11 22.79
C GLY A 131 -1.04 -2.80 21.60
N LEU A 132 -0.88 -1.53 21.26
CA LEU A 132 -0.15 -1.11 20.04
C LEU A 132 1.31 -1.57 20.04
N GLU A 133 2.00 -1.46 21.19
CA GLU A 133 3.42 -1.80 21.31
C GLU A 133 3.72 -3.28 21.01
N GLN A 134 2.84 -4.19 21.40
CA GLN A 134 2.98 -5.62 21.12
C GLN A 134 2.19 -6.03 19.88
N GLY A 135 1.09 -5.36 19.60
CA GLY A 135 0.20 -5.67 18.50
C GLY A 135 0.79 -5.35 17.13
N ALA A 136 1.53 -4.26 16.99
CA ALA A 136 2.18 -3.93 15.72
C ALA A 136 3.25 -4.98 15.34
N PRO A 137 4.21 -5.35 16.21
CA PRO A 137 5.11 -6.48 15.95
C PRO A 137 4.37 -7.81 15.69
N THR A 138 3.28 -8.08 16.41
CA THR A 138 2.43 -9.27 16.20
C THR A 138 1.81 -9.29 14.80
N LEU A 139 1.32 -8.14 14.33
CA LEU A 139 0.78 -8.03 12.97
C LEU A 139 1.86 -8.24 11.91
N VAL A 140 3.03 -7.63 12.09
CA VAL A 140 4.20 -7.83 11.22
C VAL A 140 4.59 -9.30 11.14
N GLU A 141 4.77 -9.96 12.29
CA GLU A 141 5.13 -11.37 12.37
C GLU A 141 4.05 -12.26 11.72
N THR A 142 2.77 -11.92 11.95
CA THR A 142 1.64 -12.64 11.35
C THR A 142 1.66 -12.54 9.82
N VAL A 143 1.87 -11.35 9.27
CA VAL A 143 1.95 -11.15 7.82
C VAL A 143 3.18 -11.84 7.25
N SER A 144 4.35 -11.61 7.85
CA SER A 144 5.61 -12.21 7.39
C SER A 144 5.56 -13.73 7.38
N THR A 145 5.05 -14.34 8.46
CA THR A 145 5.01 -15.82 8.61
C THR A 145 3.97 -16.46 7.69
N ASN A 146 2.74 -15.91 7.61
CA ASN A 146 1.70 -16.53 6.78
C ASN A 146 1.98 -16.40 5.28
N PHE A 147 2.63 -15.33 4.86
CA PHE A 147 2.85 -15.06 3.44
C PHE A 147 4.29 -15.29 2.98
N ASP A 148 5.18 -15.68 3.90
CA ASP A 148 6.60 -15.89 3.62
C ASP A 148 7.23 -14.67 2.91
N VAL A 149 6.99 -13.46 3.48
CA VAL A 149 7.46 -12.19 2.95
C VAL A 149 8.34 -11.50 3.98
N PRO A 150 9.58 -11.13 3.62
CA PRO A 150 10.44 -10.38 4.52
C PRO A 150 9.87 -8.97 4.71
N ILE A 151 9.61 -8.55 5.95
CA ILE A 151 9.22 -7.18 6.30
C ILE A 151 10.40 -6.54 7.02
N HIS A 152 10.91 -5.44 6.47
CA HIS A 152 12.12 -4.79 6.98
C HIS A 152 11.79 -3.68 7.97
N ASN A 153 10.70 -2.98 7.73
CA ASN A 153 10.23 -1.89 8.57
C ASN A 153 8.70 -1.84 8.59
N PHE A 154 8.14 -1.14 9.58
CA PHE A 154 6.72 -0.81 9.58
C PHE A 154 6.47 0.62 10.06
N ALA A 155 5.31 1.15 9.68
CA ALA A 155 4.80 2.40 10.20
C ALA A 155 3.31 2.25 10.57
N VAL A 156 2.92 2.88 11.67
CA VAL A 156 1.53 2.90 12.13
C VAL A 156 1.03 4.34 12.10
N ILE A 157 -0.17 4.52 11.54
CA ILE A 157 -0.87 5.79 11.48
C ILE A 157 -2.27 5.62 12.06
N ASP A 158 -2.72 6.56 12.86
CA ASP A 158 -4.10 6.64 13.31
C ASP A 158 -4.92 7.68 12.52
N PHE A 159 -6.18 7.87 12.87
CA PHE A 159 -7.04 8.82 12.16
C PHE A 159 -6.55 10.26 12.26
N PHE A 160 -6.02 10.65 13.42
CA PHE A 160 -5.49 12.00 13.59
C PHE A 160 -4.25 12.22 12.73
N GLY A 161 -3.29 11.31 12.78
CA GLY A 161 -2.10 11.35 11.93
C GLY A 161 -2.44 11.35 10.44
N PHE A 162 -3.46 10.57 10.04
CA PHE A 162 -3.95 10.58 8.65
C PHE A 162 -4.45 11.96 8.22
N GLU A 163 -5.31 12.64 9.03
CA GLU A 163 -5.78 13.99 8.73
C GLU A 163 -4.61 14.95 8.54
N GLN A 164 -3.67 14.91 9.47
CA GLN A 164 -2.52 15.81 9.46
C GLN A 164 -1.61 15.58 8.24
N ILE A 165 -1.36 14.33 7.84
CA ILE A 165 -0.55 14.02 6.64
C ILE A 165 -1.24 14.53 5.38
N VAL A 166 -2.55 14.36 5.26
CA VAL A 166 -3.31 14.88 4.13
C VAL A 166 -3.23 16.41 4.06
N ASP A 167 -3.36 17.09 5.20
CA ASP A 167 -3.26 18.54 5.26
C ASP A 167 -1.83 19.02 4.96
N LEU A 168 -0.83 18.29 5.42
CA LEU A 168 0.59 18.56 5.17
C LEU A 168 0.92 18.52 3.66
N VAL A 169 0.38 17.54 2.94
CA VAL A 169 0.54 17.46 1.48
C VAL A 169 -0.35 18.47 0.75
N GLY A 170 -1.12 19.31 1.49
CA GLY A 170 -2.00 20.35 0.94
C GLY A 170 -3.28 19.79 0.33
N GLY A 171 -3.75 18.65 0.82
CA GLY A 171 -4.96 17.97 0.39
C GLY A 171 -4.74 17.01 -0.78
N VAL A 172 -5.76 16.21 -1.05
CA VAL A 172 -5.77 15.20 -2.12
C VAL A 172 -6.82 15.56 -3.16
N SER A 173 -6.37 15.66 -4.42
CA SER A 173 -7.24 15.99 -5.55
C SER A 173 -7.99 14.75 -6.03
N MET A 174 -9.34 14.81 -6.03
CA MET A 174 -10.19 13.75 -6.56
C MET A 174 -11.27 14.28 -7.49
N TRP A 175 -11.62 13.49 -8.50
CA TRP A 175 -12.71 13.78 -9.41
C TRP A 175 -13.99 13.09 -8.95
N PHE A 176 -15.09 13.83 -8.89
CA PHE A 176 -16.42 13.32 -8.56
C PHE A 176 -17.38 13.64 -9.71
N GLU A 177 -18.01 12.62 -10.27
CA GLU A 177 -19.00 12.78 -11.35
C GLU A 177 -20.25 13.52 -10.87
N TYR A 178 -20.62 13.30 -9.60
CA TYR A 178 -21.77 13.91 -8.93
C TYR A 178 -21.38 14.44 -7.57
N PRO A 179 -22.14 15.40 -7.00
CA PRO A 179 -22.08 15.68 -5.58
C PRO A 179 -22.33 14.40 -4.79
N ILE A 180 -21.51 14.15 -3.76
CA ILE A 180 -21.61 12.96 -2.91
C ILE A 180 -21.72 13.33 -1.44
N ARG A 181 -22.35 12.44 -0.66
CA ARG A 181 -22.40 12.55 0.79
C ARG A 181 -22.46 11.20 1.47
N ASP A 182 -22.04 11.17 2.72
CA ASP A 182 -22.37 10.11 3.68
C ASP A 182 -22.64 10.76 5.05
N LEU A 183 -23.89 10.70 5.50
CA LEU A 183 -24.31 11.33 6.77
C LEU A 183 -23.66 10.65 7.99
N ALA A 184 -23.30 9.37 7.88
CA ALA A 184 -22.70 8.62 8.99
C ALA A 184 -21.22 8.96 9.23
N SER A 185 -20.49 9.30 8.17
CA SER A 185 -19.10 9.77 8.26
C SER A 185 -18.98 11.29 8.21
N GLN A 186 -20.09 12.02 8.06
CA GLN A 186 -20.14 13.47 7.84
C GLN A 186 -19.40 13.93 6.57
N LEU A 187 -19.38 13.09 5.55
CA LEU A 187 -18.84 13.45 4.23
C LEU A 187 -19.81 14.32 3.44
N PHE A 188 -19.34 15.44 2.91
CA PHE A 188 -20.12 16.33 2.04
C PHE A 188 -19.23 16.91 0.95
N ILE A 189 -19.37 16.40 -0.30
CA ILE A 189 -18.79 16.98 -1.51
C ILE A 189 -19.95 17.57 -2.30
N ASN A 190 -20.11 18.88 -2.21
CA ASN A 190 -21.33 19.57 -2.68
C ASN A 190 -21.34 19.86 -4.18
N GLN A 191 -20.24 19.66 -4.87
CA GLN A 191 -20.10 19.96 -6.30
C GLN A 191 -19.45 18.79 -7.03
N ALA A 192 -19.93 18.54 -8.26
CA ALA A 192 -19.26 17.64 -9.18
C ALA A 192 -17.97 18.30 -9.72
N GLY A 193 -17.02 17.49 -10.14
CA GLY A 193 -15.75 17.92 -10.70
C GLY A 193 -14.57 17.61 -9.81
N CYS A 194 -13.44 18.26 -10.06
CA CYS A 194 -12.24 18.10 -9.29
C CYS A 194 -12.37 18.85 -7.95
N THR A 195 -12.17 18.13 -6.85
CA THR A 195 -12.21 18.68 -5.48
C THR A 195 -10.91 18.32 -4.78
N VAL A 196 -10.27 19.30 -4.17
CA VAL A 196 -9.16 19.07 -3.24
C VAL A 196 -9.76 18.83 -1.86
N MET A 197 -9.57 17.65 -1.34
CA MET A 197 -10.07 17.26 -0.02
C MET A 197 -8.98 17.51 1.03
N ASP A 198 -9.32 18.22 2.08
CA ASP A 198 -8.50 18.35 3.30
C ASP A 198 -8.49 17.05 4.11
N GLY A 199 -7.74 17.02 5.21
CA GLY A 199 -7.60 15.85 6.07
C GLY A 199 -8.94 15.34 6.59
N GLN A 200 -9.77 16.22 7.13
CA GLN A 200 -11.09 15.88 7.69
C GLN A 200 -12.03 15.30 6.61
N THR A 201 -12.13 15.95 5.46
CA THR A 201 -12.96 15.49 4.34
C THR A 201 -12.45 14.14 3.81
N SER A 202 -11.14 13.98 3.71
CA SER A 202 -10.47 12.75 3.28
C SER A 202 -10.73 11.60 4.26
N LEU A 203 -10.61 11.84 5.56
CA LEU A 203 -10.93 10.86 6.58
C LEU A 203 -12.41 10.46 6.54
N ALA A 204 -13.32 11.42 6.37
CA ALA A 204 -14.74 11.15 6.20
C ALA A 204 -15.01 10.29 4.94
N TYR A 205 -14.28 10.54 3.84
CA TYR A 205 -14.40 9.79 2.59
C TYR A 205 -13.93 8.33 2.72
N VAL A 206 -12.74 8.09 3.29
CA VAL A 206 -12.20 6.73 3.45
C VAL A 206 -12.97 5.89 4.48
N ARG A 207 -13.68 6.53 5.42
CA ARG A 207 -14.56 5.87 6.40
C ARG A 207 -15.99 5.63 5.89
N SER A 208 -16.38 6.27 4.77
CA SER A 208 -17.75 6.20 4.25
C SER A 208 -18.16 4.76 3.91
N ARG A 209 -19.34 4.35 4.41
CA ARG A 209 -19.98 3.06 4.13
C ARG A 209 -21.34 3.17 3.46
N LYS A 210 -21.88 4.41 3.42
CA LYS A 210 -23.25 4.67 2.92
C LYS A 210 -23.24 5.84 1.97
N LEU A 211 -22.32 5.78 1.00
CA LEU A 211 -22.14 6.82 0.02
C LEU A 211 -23.42 7.03 -0.82
N GLU A 212 -23.85 8.27 -0.94
CA GLU A 212 -24.95 8.70 -1.79
C GLU A 212 -24.45 9.74 -2.79
N ALA A 213 -24.92 9.67 -4.03
CA ALA A 213 -24.69 10.67 -5.07
C ALA A 213 -25.99 11.40 -5.43
N LEU A 214 -25.87 12.68 -5.77
CA LEU A 214 -26.99 13.49 -6.23
C LEU A 214 -27.16 13.34 -7.76
N VAL A 215 -28.03 12.43 -8.16
CA VAL A 215 -28.30 12.12 -9.57
C VAL A 215 -29.73 12.58 -9.89
N ASP A 216 -29.92 13.40 -10.93
CA ASP A 216 -31.23 13.94 -11.37
C ASP A 216 -31.99 14.64 -10.23
N GLY A 217 -31.30 15.33 -9.33
CA GLY A 217 -31.90 16.05 -8.20
C GLY A 217 -32.29 15.17 -6.99
N TRP A 218 -31.95 13.89 -7.00
CA TRP A 218 -32.25 12.96 -5.93
C TRP A 218 -31.00 12.28 -5.40
N TRP A 219 -30.89 12.19 -4.08
CA TRP A 219 -29.82 11.41 -3.43
C TRP A 219 -30.08 9.92 -3.62
N ARG A 220 -29.18 9.25 -4.29
CA ARG A 220 -29.21 7.81 -4.55
C ARG A 220 -27.97 7.16 -3.99
N ARG A 221 -28.16 6.02 -3.38
CA ARG A 221 -27.03 5.21 -2.91
C ARG A 221 -26.18 4.77 -4.10
N VAL A 222 -24.86 4.97 -4.02
CA VAL A 222 -23.90 4.54 -5.03
C VAL A 222 -22.99 3.47 -4.45
N GLY A 223 -22.66 2.48 -5.28
CA GLY A 223 -21.87 1.33 -4.89
C GLY A 223 -22.64 0.27 -4.11
N VAL A 224 -22.02 -0.88 -3.91
CA VAL A 224 -22.52 -1.94 -3.06
C VAL A 224 -22.04 -1.64 -1.64
N SER A 225 -22.94 -1.40 -0.72
CA SER A 225 -22.63 -1.05 0.67
C SER A 225 -22.00 -2.22 1.42
N ASN A 226 -20.80 -2.61 1.03
CA ASN A 226 -20.03 -3.66 1.70
C ASN A 226 -18.65 -3.15 2.13
N ASP A 227 -18.01 -3.89 3.02
CA ASP A 227 -16.68 -3.58 3.51
C ASP A 227 -15.61 -3.69 2.40
N MET A 228 -15.85 -4.44 1.34
CA MET A 228 -14.94 -4.60 0.21
C MET A 228 -14.75 -3.30 -0.58
N GLU A 229 -15.84 -2.60 -0.91
CA GLU A 229 -15.75 -1.28 -1.58
C GLU A 229 -15.08 -0.22 -0.70
N ARG A 230 -15.32 -0.27 0.61
CA ARG A 230 -14.61 0.62 1.53
C ARG A 230 -13.12 0.32 1.50
N ASN A 231 -12.72 -0.94 1.55
CA ASN A 231 -11.31 -1.33 1.50
C ASN A 231 -10.66 -0.88 0.17
N GLN A 232 -11.31 -1.06 -0.97
CA GLN A 232 -10.83 -0.56 -2.25
C GLN A 232 -10.67 0.97 -2.23
N ARG A 233 -11.66 1.69 -1.73
CA ARG A 233 -11.61 3.16 -1.60
C ARG A 233 -10.46 3.63 -0.72
N GLN A 234 -10.22 2.95 0.41
CA GLN A 234 -9.08 3.22 1.28
C GLN A 234 -7.76 3.01 0.55
N GLN A 235 -7.63 1.92 -0.19
CA GLN A 235 -6.44 1.62 -1.00
C GLN A 235 -6.19 2.67 -2.08
N ASP A 236 -7.23 2.99 -2.87
CA ASP A 236 -7.13 3.99 -3.94
C ASP A 236 -6.78 5.37 -3.37
N PHE A 237 -7.33 5.70 -2.22
CA PHE A 237 -7.01 6.96 -1.55
C PHE A 237 -5.56 6.99 -1.06
N MET A 238 -5.07 5.92 -0.42
CA MET A 238 -3.67 5.84 0.03
C MET A 238 -2.69 5.96 -1.14
N ILE A 239 -3.00 5.33 -2.26
CA ILE A 239 -2.18 5.45 -3.47
C ILE A 239 -2.15 6.89 -3.97
N ARG A 240 -3.30 7.58 -3.94
CA ARG A 240 -3.35 9.00 -4.30
C ARG A 240 -2.54 9.88 -3.36
N VAL A 241 -2.59 9.63 -2.05
CA VAL A 241 -1.72 10.34 -1.08
C VAL A 241 -0.25 10.13 -1.42
N LEU A 242 0.15 8.88 -1.69
CA LEU A 242 1.52 8.56 -2.08
C LEU A 242 1.89 9.24 -3.42
N THR A 243 0.98 9.24 -4.39
CA THR A 243 1.19 9.92 -5.68
C THR A 243 1.33 11.43 -5.51
N GLU A 244 0.48 12.06 -4.70
CA GLU A 244 0.59 13.50 -4.40
C GLU A 244 1.91 13.84 -3.68
N LEU A 245 2.39 12.96 -2.80
CA LEU A 245 3.70 13.11 -2.17
C LEU A 245 4.82 13.06 -3.20
N VAL A 246 4.77 12.13 -4.16
CA VAL A 246 5.74 12.01 -5.25
C VAL A 246 5.66 13.22 -6.19
N ASP A 247 4.46 13.60 -6.65
CA ASP A 247 4.24 14.68 -7.60
C ASP A 247 4.67 16.07 -7.08
N ARG A 248 4.49 16.30 -5.78
CA ARG A 248 4.91 17.57 -5.14
C ARG A 248 6.40 17.63 -4.87
N GLY A 249 7.09 16.54 -5.11
CA GLY A 249 8.51 16.38 -4.86
C GLY A 249 8.82 16.31 -3.37
N ILE A 250 8.90 15.10 -2.86
CA ILE A 250 9.38 14.83 -1.49
C ILE A 250 10.63 15.66 -1.14
N PRO A 251 11.58 15.94 -2.06
CA PRO A 251 12.71 16.82 -1.76
C PRO A 251 12.32 18.22 -1.31
N SER A 252 11.21 18.79 -1.80
CA SER A 252 10.76 20.11 -1.35
C SER A 252 10.15 20.06 0.05
N LEU A 253 9.52 18.96 0.41
CA LEU A 253 9.00 18.71 1.76
C LEU A 253 10.15 18.40 2.74
N LEU A 254 11.17 17.66 2.30
CA LEU A 254 12.34 17.30 3.10
C LEU A 254 13.35 18.45 3.31
N THR A 255 13.20 19.58 2.63
CA THR A 255 13.98 20.79 2.90
C THR A 255 13.36 21.68 3.96
N ASP A 256 12.11 21.42 4.33
CA ASP A 256 11.38 22.15 5.37
C ASP A 256 11.36 21.30 6.66
N ASN A 257 12.19 21.71 7.64
CA ASN A 257 12.32 20.99 8.89
C ASN A 257 11.01 20.91 9.68
N GLU A 258 10.16 21.96 9.60
CA GLU A 258 8.87 21.98 10.32
C GLU A 258 7.92 20.90 9.74
N LEU A 259 8.00 20.65 8.43
CA LEU A 259 7.20 19.62 7.77
C LEU A 259 7.66 18.19 8.13
N ILE A 260 8.98 18.00 8.24
CA ILE A 260 9.52 16.69 8.66
C ILE A 260 9.15 16.41 10.11
N GLU A 261 9.35 17.38 11.00
CA GLU A 261 8.97 17.26 12.41
C GLU A 261 7.49 16.92 12.55
N ALA A 262 6.61 17.65 11.86
CA ALA A 262 5.19 17.38 11.86
C ALA A 262 4.85 15.97 11.35
N ALA A 263 5.42 15.54 10.22
CA ALA A 263 5.16 14.21 9.65
C ALA A 263 5.61 13.08 10.58
N VAL A 264 6.74 13.26 11.22
CA VAL A 264 7.33 12.27 12.14
C VAL A 264 6.52 12.12 13.42
N GLU A 265 5.96 13.21 13.96
CA GLU A 265 5.10 13.17 15.15
C GLU A 265 3.76 12.45 14.92
N MET A 266 3.35 12.31 13.65
CA MET A 266 2.06 11.69 13.26
C MET A 266 2.14 10.19 13.06
N LEU A 267 3.35 9.63 12.99
CA LEU A 267 3.60 8.24 12.68
C LEU A 267 4.32 7.55 13.83
N VAL A 268 3.97 6.30 14.07
CA VAL A 268 4.73 5.42 14.96
C VAL A 268 5.53 4.45 14.11
N PHE A 269 6.83 4.41 14.29
CA PHE A 269 7.74 3.57 13.53
C PHE A 269 8.32 2.43 14.36
N ASP A 270 8.90 1.44 13.69
CA ASP A 270 9.77 0.49 14.35
C ASP A 270 11.09 1.15 14.79
N GLU A 271 11.75 0.57 15.80
CA GLU A 271 12.97 1.11 16.38
C GLU A 271 14.17 1.17 15.42
N ARG A 272 14.16 0.33 14.35
CA ARG A 272 15.26 0.22 13.39
C ARG A 272 15.24 1.33 12.35
N LEU A 273 14.07 1.94 12.09
CA LEU A 273 13.93 2.96 11.07
C LEU A 273 14.43 4.31 11.60
N THR A 274 15.61 4.70 11.18
CA THR A 274 16.22 5.98 11.55
C THR A 274 15.71 7.13 10.71
N LEU A 275 15.80 8.37 11.21
CA LEU A 275 15.45 9.55 10.41
C LEU A 275 16.32 9.66 9.14
N GLY A 276 17.61 9.31 9.22
CA GLY A 276 18.50 9.27 8.06
C GLY A 276 17.97 8.33 6.99
N GLU A 277 17.55 7.12 7.36
CA GLU A 277 16.96 6.14 6.43
C GLU A 277 15.63 6.60 5.85
N LEU A 278 14.79 7.30 6.62
CA LEU A 278 13.56 7.92 6.10
C LEU A 278 13.86 8.99 5.05
N LEU A 279 14.87 9.83 5.30
CA LEU A 279 15.31 10.84 4.36
C LEU A 279 15.90 10.23 3.09
N ASP A 280 16.69 9.18 3.22
CA ASP A 280 17.28 8.46 2.08
C ASP A 280 16.20 7.73 1.27
N LEU A 281 15.22 7.15 1.96
CA LEU A 281 14.05 6.58 1.33
C LEU A 281 13.29 7.66 0.54
N GLY A 282 13.02 8.81 1.15
CA GLY A 282 12.38 9.94 0.49
C GLY A 282 13.12 10.40 -0.76
N ARG A 283 14.46 10.45 -0.72
CA ARG A 283 15.29 10.76 -1.91
C ARG A 283 15.15 9.68 -2.98
N SER A 284 15.10 8.40 -2.59
CA SER A 284 14.90 7.31 -3.54
C SER A 284 13.53 7.38 -4.24
N PHE A 285 12.54 8.00 -3.59
CA PHE A 285 11.22 8.26 -4.18
C PHE A 285 11.20 9.47 -5.12
N SER A 286 12.17 10.41 -5.01
CA SER A 286 12.13 11.66 -5.78
C SER A 286 12.19 11.46 -7.30
N ASP A 287 12.76 10.36 -7.74
CA ASP A 287 12.94 10.04 -9.15
C ASP A 287 11.87 9.08 -9.70
N ILE A 288 10.99 8.55 -8.81
CA ILE A 288 9.93 7.63 -9.19
C ILE A 288 8.76 8.39 -9.80
N GLN A 289 8.33 7.97 -10.98
CA GLN A 289 7.16 8.52 -11.65
C GLN A 289 5.88 7.76 -11.23
N PRO A 290 4.69 8.38 -11.29
CA PRO A 290 3.44 7.73 -10.91
C PRO A 290 3.14 6.41 -11.66
N ASP A 291 3.61 6.28 -12.90
CA ASP A 291 3.48 5.06 -13.72
C ASP A 291 4.40 3.91 -13.27
N GLN A 292 5.36 4.21 -12.41
CA GLN A 292 6.25 3.22 -11.79
C GLN A 292 5.70 2.68 -10.46
N ILE A 293 4.51 3.13 -10.05
CA ILE A 293 3.81 2.62 -8.86
C ILE A 293 2.88 1.48 -9.30
N GLU A 294 3.27 0.26 -8.99
CA GLU A 294 2.51 -0.92 -9.34
C GLU A 294 1.56 -1.36 -8.22
N ARG A 295 0.32 -1.67 -8.59
CA ARG A 295 -0.69 -2.20 -7.67
C ARG A 295 -0.77 -3.70 -7.82
N ASN A 296 -0.52 -4.41 -6.74
CA ASN A 296 -0.67 -5.85 -6.67
C ASN A 296 -1.94 -6.20 -5.92
N VAL A 297 -2.66 -7.20 -6.39
CA VAL A 297 -3.92 -7.65 -5.80
C VAL A 297 -3.71 -9.00 -5.14
N LEU A 298 -4.10 -9.12 -3.86
CA LEU A 298 -4.15 -10.39 -3.17
C LEU A 298 -5.46 -11.10 -3.53
N PRO A 299 -5.42 -12.27 -4.21
CA PRO A 299 -6.63 -13.06 -4.45
C PRO A 299 -7.20 -13.55 -3.14
N VAL A 300 -8.49 -13.31 -2.93
CA VAL A 300 -9.23 -13.74 -1.73
C VAL A 300 -10.59 -14.29 -2.11
N VAL A 301 -11.12 -15.15 -1.25
CA VAL A 301 -12.45 -15.74 -1.39
C VAL A 301 -13.26 -15.52 -0.11
N ASP A 302 -14.55 -15.27 -0.27
CA ASP A 302 -15.47 -15.17 0.85
C ASP A 302 -15.65 -16.56 1.50
N ALA A 303 -15.61 -16.61 2.83
CA ALA A 303 -15.84 -17.80 3.59
C ALA A 303 -16.73 -17.53 4.83
N GLN A 304 -17.46 -18.54 5.24
CA GLN A 304 -18.30 -18.48 6.43
C GLN A 304 -17.81 -19.49 7.47
N LEU A 305 -17.43 -19.01 8.66
CA LEU A 305 -17.01 -19.83 9.80
C LEU A 305 -18.04 -19.69 10.91
N GLY A 306 -19.05 -20.59 10.92
CA GLY A 306 -20.22 -20.43 11.78
C GLY A 306 -20.98 -19.15 11.40
N ASP A 307 -21.17 -18.24 12.36
CA ASP A 307 -21.81 -16.94 12.14
C ASP A 307 -20.83 -15.84 11.69
N LEU A 308 -19.54 -16.15 11.58
CA LEU A 308 -18.50 -15.19 11.24
C LEU A 308 -18.23 -15.19 9.73
N SER A 309 -18.46 -14.05 9.07
CA SER A 309 -18.03 -13.81 7.70
C SER A 309 -16.56 -13.41 7.68
N VAL A 310 -15.75 -14.09 6.89
CA VAL A 310 -14.30 -13.89 6.78
C VAL A 310 -13.85 -13.98 5.33
N LEU A 311 -12.61 -13.57 5.08
CA LEU A 311 -11.91 -13.83 3.83
C LEU A 311 -10.86 -14.93 4.04
N GLN A 312 -10.60 -15.68 3.00
CA GLN A 312 -9.50 -16.64 2.94
C GLN A 312 -8.65 -16.38 1.70
N PRO A 313 -7.35 -16.73 1.71
CA PRO A 313 -6.52 -16.65 0.50
C PRO A 313 -7.15 -17.46 -0.62
N GLY A 314 -7.28 -16.85 -1.80
CA GLY A 314 -7.79 -17.48 -3.02
C GLY A 314 -6.69 -18.15 -3.83
N ASP A 315 -7.06 -18.76 -4.94
CA ASP A 315 -6.10 -19.42 -5.83
C ASP A 315 -5.05 -18.42 -6.34
N GLY A 316 -3.78 -18.83 -6.38
CA GLY A 316 -2.67 -18.00 -6.84
C GLY A 316 -2.15 -16.96 -5.84
N TRP A 317 -2.65 -16.94 -4.61
CA TRP A 317 -2.20 -15.97 -3.60
C TRP A 317 -0.68 -16.02 -3.32
N HIS A 318 -0.05 -17.18 -3.47
CA HIS A 318 1.39 -17.32 -3.26
C HIS A 318 2.20 -16.45 -4.24
N SER A 319 1.88 -16.52 -5.53
CA SER A 319 2.59 -15.73 -6.54
C SER A 319 2.29 -14.25 -6.48
N ALA A 320 1.16 -13.85 -5.88
CA ALA A 320 0.88 -12.43 -5.65
C ALA A 320 1.94 -11.76 -4.73
N PHE A 321 2.63 -12.54 -3.91
CA PHE A 321 3.70 -12.04 -3.04
C PHE A 321 5.11 -12.15 -3.63
N ASP A 322 5.29 -12.70 -4.82
CA ASP A 322 6.63 -12.95 -5.38
C ASP A 322 7.44 -11.68 -5.56
N VAL A 323 6.82 -10.59 -6.01
CA VAL A 323 7.48 -9.30 -6.11
C VAL A 323 8.03 -8.82 -4.75
N PHE A 324 7.29 -9.07 -3.67
CA PHE A 324 7.71 -8.69 -2.31
C PHE A 324 8.80 -9.61 -1.72
N ARG A 325 8.99 -10.80 -2.32
CA ARG A 325 10.11 -11.70 -2.04
C ARG A 325 11.34 -11.39 -2.88
N GLY A 326 11.21 -10.43 -3.84
CA GLY A 326 12.28 -10.06 -4.76
C GLY A 326 12.26 -10.83 -6.10
N PHE A 327 11.19 -11.55 -6.38
CA PHE A 327 10.99 -12.20 -7.67
C PHE A 327 10.20 -11.28 -8.60
N TYR A 328 10.87 -10.73 -9.59
CA TYR A 328 10.26 -9.85 -10.58
C TYR A 328 10.00 -10.60 -11.86
N THR A 329 8.74 -10.54 -12.31
CA THR A 329 8.37 -10.98 -13.65
C THR A 329 8.50 -9.79 -14.60
N ARG A 330 9.42 -9.88 -15.57
CA ARG A 330 9.58 -8.87 -16.62
C ARG A 330 8.89 -9.36 -17.88
N ALA A 331 8.34 -8.45 -18.67
CA ALA A 331 7.71 -8.80 -19.94
C ALA A 331 8.64 -9.65 -20.83
N GLN A 332 9.93 -9.34 -20.86
CA GLN A 332 10.93 -10.10 -21.64
C GLN A 332 11.14 -11.55 -21.17
N ASP A 333 10.77 -11.88 -19.93
CA ASP A 333 10.92 -13.22 -19.35
C ASP A 333 9.64 -14.05 -19.53
N VAL A 334 8.59 -13.43 -20.08
CA VAL A 334 7.28 -14.07 -20.31
C VAL A 334 7.12 -14.45 -21.79
N THR A 335 6.84 -15.71 -22.04
CA THR A 335 6.45 -16.20 -23.36
C THR A 335 4.94 -16.36 -23.40
N ILE A 336 4.29 -15.66 -24.34
CA ILE A 336 2.86 -15.72 -24.58
C ILE A 336 2.61 -16.64 -25.76
N LEU A 337 1.81 -17.69 -25.57
CA LEU A 337 1.26 -18.47 -26.65
C LEU A 337 -0.08 -17.85 -27.08
N LEU A 338 -0.04 -17.06 -28.15
CA LEU A 338 -1.23 -16.44 -28.72
C LEU A 338 -1.96 -17.43 -29.62
N VAL A 339 -3.13 -17.88 -29.19
CA VAL A 339 -3.94 -18.86 -29.93
C VAL A 339 -4.91 -18.13 -30.83
N ASP A 340 -4.73 -18.24 -32.15
CA ASP A 340 -5.61 -17.66 -33.15
C ASP A 340 -6.90 -18.47 -33.29
N GLY A 341 -7.97 -17.99 -32.67
CA GLY A 341 -9.30 -18.60 -32.76
C GLY A 341 -10.20 -18.00 -33.82
N ARG A 342 -9.78 -16.98 -34.58
CA ARG A 342 -10.61 -16.31 -35.59
C ARG A 342 -10.04 -16.33 -37.00
N ASN A 343 -8.75 -16.56 -37.15
CA ASN A 343 -8.01 -16.49 -38.41
C ASN A 343 -8.23 -15.13 -39.12
N ASP A 344 -8.09 -14.05 -38.34
CA ASP A 344 -8.24 -12.69 -38.81
C ASP A 344 -6.99 -11.84 -38.49
N ASP A 345 -6.92 -10.64 -39.08
CA ASP A 345 -5.77 -9.73 -38.92
C ASP A 345 -5.58 -9.24 -37.46
N LEU A 346 -6.58 -9.40 -36.58
CA LEU A 346 -6.54 -8.98 -35.18
C LEU A 346 -5.48 -9.75 -34.39
N THR A 347 -5.29 -11.04 -34.67
CA THR A 347 -4.25 -11.85 -34.00
C THR A 347 -2.87 -11.31 -34.29
N SER A 348 -2.60 -10.90 -35.52
CA SER A 348 -1.32 -10.30 -35.92
C SER A 348 -1.10 -8.95 -35.21
N VAL A 349 -2.14 -8.10 -35.15
CA VAL A 349 -2.09 -6.81 -34.48
C VAL A 349 -1.87 -6.99 -32.97
N THR A 350 -2.59 -7.92 -32.35
CA THR A 350 -2.45 -8.24 -30.92
C THR A 350 -1.06 -8.78 -30.62
N GLY A 351 -0.55 -9.67 -31.46
CA GLY A 351 0.80 -10.21 -31.30
C GLY A 351 1.88 -9.13 -31.38
N GLN A 352 1.74 -8.19 -32.31
CA GLN A 352 2.68 -7.06 -32.42
C GLN A 352 2.57 -6.13 -31.20
N TYR A 353 1.36 -5.84 -30.74
CA TYR A 353 1.15 -4.99 -29.55
C TYR A 353 1.77 -5.59 -28.28
N LEU A 354 1.62 -6.91 -28.09
CA LEU A 354 2.25 -7.63 -26.98
C LEU A 354 3.78 -7.64 -27.11
N ALA A 355 4.30 -7.84 -28.33
CA ALA A 355 5.74 -7.80 -28.59
C ALA A 355 6.33 -6.39 -28.35
N ASP A 356 5.61 -5.33 -28.74
CA ASP A 356 5.98 -3.94 -28.46
C ASP A 356 5.95 -3.66 -26.94
N GLY A 357 5.11 -4.36 -26.18
CA GLY A 357 5.09 -4.37 -24.71
C GLY A 357 6.24 -5.17 -24.08
N GLY A 358 7.12 -5.75 -24.89
CA GLY A 358 8.34 -6.45 -24.47
C GLY A 358 8.19 -7.95 -24.26
N PHE A 359 7.02 -8.55 -24.54
CA PHE A 359 6.79 -9.98 -24.40
C PHE A 359 7.37 -10.80 -25.56
N THR A 360 7.75 -12.04 -25.28
CA THR A 360 7.99 -13.03 -26.35
C THR A 360 6.65 -13.62 -26.76
N VAL A 361 6.27 -13.49 -28.03
CA VAL A 361 4.97 -13.97 -28.53
C VAL A 361 5.15 -15.07 -29.55
N GLU A 362 4.53 -16.22 -29.32
CA GLU A 362 4.38 -17.32 -30.26
C GLU A 362 2.91 -17.42 -30.67
N THR A 363 2.64 -17.52 -31.97
CA THR A 363 1.27 -17.63 -32.49
C THR A 363 1.00 -19.03 -32.99
N VAL A 364 -0.14 -19.60 -32.64
CA VAL A 364 -0.61 -20.89 -33.11
C VAL A 364 -2.07 -20.82 -33.54
N ASP A 365 -2.45 -21.64 -34.51
CA ASP A 365 -3.84 -21.80 -34.92
C ASP A 365 -4.63 -22.51 -33.81
N GLY A 366 -5.85 -22.06 -33.56
CA GLY A 366 -6.73 -22.63 -32.54
C GLY A 366 -8.19 -22.71 -32.97
N GLU A 367 -9.00 -23.28 -32.09
CA GLU A 367 -10.43 -23.33 -32.34
C GLU A 367 -11.09 -21.98 -32.00
N PRO A 368 -12.14 -21.58 -32.75
CA PRO A 368 -12.85 -20.32 -32.50
C PRO A 368 -13.32 -20.18 -31.05
N GLN A 369 -13.07 -19.02 -30.47
CA GLN A 369 -13.52 -18.65 -29.12
C GLN A 369 -14.42 -17.41 -29.20
N GLU A 370 -15.44 -17.35 -28.35
CA GLU A 370 -16.35 -16.20 -28.28
C GLU A 370 -15.72 -14.99 -27.59
N GLN A 371 -14.75 -15.23 -26.71
CA GLN A 371 -14.11 -14.20 -25.87
C GLN A 371 -12.59 -14.43 -25.84
N THR A 372 -11.85 -13.34 -25.66
CA THR A 372 -10.43 -13.41 -25.35
C THR A 372 -10.24 -13.89 -23.90
N VAL A 373 -9.46 -14.92 -23.72
CA VAL A 373 -9.21 -15.52 -22.40
C VAL A 373 -7.72 -15.65 -22.19
N ILE A 374 -7.22 -15.14 -21.08
CA ILE A 374 -5.86 -15.39 -20.61
C ILE A 374 -5.89 -16.64 -19.73
N ARG A 375 -5.08 -17.63 -20.06
CA ARG A 375 -4.93 -18.87 -19.28
C ARG A 375 -3.51 -19.00 -18.79
N SER A 376 -3.36 -19.25 -17.51
CA SER A 376 -2.06 -19.54 -16.89
C SER A 376 -2.20 -20.68 -15.87
N SER A 377 -1.09 -21.28 -15.48
CA SER A 377 -1.08 -22.07 -14.24
C SER A 377 -1.19 -21.15 -13.02
N PRO A 378 -1.62 -21.65 -11.86
CA PRO A 378 -1.63 -20.86 -10.62
C PRO A 378 -0.25 -20.30 -10.26
N GLU A 379 0.83 -20.99 -10.65
CA GLU A 379 2.22 -20.58 -10.42
C GLU A 379 2.66 -19.42 -11.32
N GLN A 380 1.92 -19.14 -12.40
CA GLN A 380 2.20 -18.11 -13.41
C GLN A 380 1.18 -16.97 -13.36
N LEU A 381 0.57 -16.72 -12.19
CA LEU A 381 -0.44 -15.68 -12.06
C LEU A 381 0.13 -14.28 -12.33
N ASN A 382 1.37 -14.01 -11.89
CA ASN A 382 2.00 -12.70 -12.10
C ASN A 382 2.24 -12.42 -13.58
N GLU A 383 2.67 -13.45 -14.35
CA GLU A 383 2.82 -13.38 -15.78
C GLU A 383 1.48 -13.08 -16.46
N ALA A 384 0.44 -13.80 -16.07
CA ALA A 384 -0.91 -13.58 -16.60
C ALA A 384 -1.46 -12.18 -16.29
N LEU A 385 -1.25 -11.69 -15.06
CA LEU A 385 -1.64 -10.35 -14.66
C LEU A 385 -0.86 -9.27 -15.41
N LEU A 386 0.44 -9.51 -15.68
CA LEU A 386 1.24 -8.58 -16.47
C LEU A 386 0.71 -8.46 -17.90
N VAL A 387 0.34 -9.59 -18.51
CA VAL A 387 -0.31 -9.61 -19.84
C VAL A 387 -1.68 -8.92 -19.80
N ALA A 388 -2.49 -9.22 -18.78
CA ALA A 388 -3.83 -8.65 -18.64
C ALA A 388 -3.80 -7.12 -18.53
N ARG A 389 -2.87 -6.56 -17.78
CA ARG A 389 -2.70 -5.10 -17.61
C ARG A 389 -2.38 -4.39 -18.93
N LEU A 390 -1.67 -5.04 -19.83
CA LEU A 390 -1.35 -4.46 -21.12
C LEU A 390 -2.54 -4.50 -22.08
N ILE A 391 -3.34 -5.58 -22.06
CA ILE A 391 -4.47 -5.78 -22.97
C ILE A 391 -5.70 -4.99 -22.54
N ASP A 392 -5.98 -4.98 -21.25
CA ASP A 392 -7.13 -4.29 -20.65
C ASP A 392 -6.65 -3.59 -19.37
N PRO A 393 -6.04 -2.40 -19.51
CA PRO A 393 -5.58 -1.67 -18.35
C PRO A 393 -6.78 -1.41 -17.43
N LEU A 394 -6.74 -1.99 -16.24
CA LEU A 394 -7.76 -1.81 -15.21
C LEU A 394 -7.98 -0.32 -14.94
N PRO A 395 -9.22 0.15 -14.86
CA PRO A 395 -9.55 1.54 -14.67
C PRO A 395 -9.04 2.10 -13.34
#